data_afe43a90cb2d17885a6e813cfe68b8cb
#
_entry.id   afe43a90cb2d17885a6e813cfe68b8cb
#
_cell.length_a   1.000
_cell.length_b   1.000
_cell.length_c   1.000
_cell.angle_alpha   90.00
_cell.angle_beta   90.00
_cell.angle_gamma   90.00
#
_symmetry.space_group_name_H-M   'P 1'
#
loop_
_entity.id
_entity.type
_entity.pdbx_description
1 polymer ?
#
loop_
_entity_poly.entity_id
_entity_poly.type
_entity_poly.pdbx_seq_one_letter_code
_entity_poly.pdbx_strand_id
1 'polypeptide(L)'
;KTSKASDFLIREEQTESREAFFIGQKLDMSRAKKVTHTFLTVFVDSEDGKFRGSAEKEIHQNISREEMQQEIDQALFAAQFVQNPWYPIAEPSDAPANDGMPDASRDLTSELVKLVQAMQEIKSEEDSRVNSYEIFVNQKQTRIRNSRGVDVTFSGFDCEIEVVTNSRKDDHEIEIYKDLRFSDKSAEKIIAEVRGMFHT
;
A
#
# COMPACT_ATOMS: atom_id res chain seq x y z
N LYS A 1 1.75 -38.64 -4.08
CA LYS A 1 2.54 -38.17 -2.91
C LYS A 1 2.32 -36.68 -2.82
N THR A 2 1.58 -36.20 -1.84
CA THR A 2 1.46 -34.77 -1.56
C THR A 2 2.83 -34.29 -1.09
N SER A 3 3.50 -33.45 -1.87
CA SER A 3 4.76 -32.84 -1.46
C SER A 3 4.47 -31.96 -0.25
N LYS A 4 5.20 -32.17 0.85
CA LYS A 4 5.08 -31.31 2.03
C LYS A 4 5.86 -30.02 1.80
N ALA A 5 5.35 -28.88 2.27
CA ALA A 5 6.12 -27.68 2.34
C ALA A 5 7.39 -27.90 3.20
N SER A 6 8.52 -27.40 2.73
CA SER A 6 9.75 -27.33 3.53
C SER A 6 9.66 -26.21 4.55
N ASP A 7 9.08 -25.08 4.12
CA ASP A 7 8.84 -23.89 4.93
C ASP A 7 7.57 -23.17 4.44
N PHE A 8 7.06 -22.24 5.25
CA PHE A 8 5.99 -21.31 4.86
C PHE A 8 6.20 -19.91 5.45
N LEU A 9 5.53 -18.94 4.83
CA LEU A 9 5.42 -17.57 5.32
C LEU A 9 3.97 -17.11 5.17
N ILE A 10 3.43 -16.47 6.20
CA ILE A 10 2.12 -15.81 6.17
C ILE A 10 2.34 -14.32 6.36
N ARG A 11 1.82 -13.52 5.44
CA ARG A 11 1.83 -12.06 5.48
C ARG A 11 0.39 -11.56 5.52
N GLU A 12 0.03 -10.90 6.61
CA GLU A 12 -1.27 -10.26 6.78
C GLU A 12 -1.06 -8.74 6.63
N GLU A 13 -1.76 -8.12 5.70
CA GLU A 13 -1.72 -6.69 5.43
C GLU A 13 -3.09 -6.09 5.70
N GLN A 14 -3.20 -5.22 6.68
CA GLN A 14 -4.39 -4.45 6.97
C GLN A 14 -4.14 -3.00 6.56
N THR A 15 -5.02 -2.45 5.70
CA THR A 15 -5.04 -1.03 5.36
C THR A 15 -6.34 -0.42 5.82
N GLU A 16 -6.23 0.66 6.61
CA GLU A 16 -7.34 1.54 6.92
C GLU A 16 -7.10 2.89 6.25
N SER A 17 -8.09 3.41 5.52
CA SER A 17 -7.98 4.66 4.80
C SER A 17 -9.15 5.60 5.07
N ARG A 18 -8.87 6.91 4.93
CA ARG A 18 -9.86 7.97 4.75
C ARG A 18 -9.55 8.66 3.43
N GLU A 19 -10.57 8.78 2.61
CA GLU A 19 -10.41 9.20 1.23
C GLU A 19 -11.42 10.31 0.92
N ALA A 20 -11.00 11.29 0.14
CA ALA A 20 -11.86 12.37 -0.34
C ALA A 20 -11.53 12.73 -1.79
N PHE A 21 -12.58 12.87 -2.59
CA PHE A 21 -12.52 13.09 -4.03
C PHE A 21 -13.19 14.44 -4.35
N PHE A 22 -12.51 15.27 -5.12
CA PHE A 22 -12.96 16.62 -5.43
C PHE A 22 -12.97 16.88 -6.94
N ILE A 23 -14.00 17.59 -7.40
CA ILE A 23 -14.05 18.20 -8.73
C ILE A 23 -13.97 19.71 -8.53
N GLY A 24 -12.87 20.31 -9.01
CA GLY A 24 -12.51 21.66 -8.61
C GLY A 24 -12.34 21.77 -7.10
N GLN A 25 -13.09 22.66 -6.47
CA GLN A 25 -13.10 22.84 -5.01
C GLN A 25 -14.32 22.16 -4.32
N LYS A 26 -15.14 21.44 -5.09
CA LYS A 26 -16.36 20.81 -4.58
C LYS A 26 -16.09 19.35 -4.23
N LEU A 27 -16.42 18.96 -3.00
CA LEU A 27 -16.41 17.55 -2.59
C LEU A 27 -17.42 16.77 -3.43
N ASP A 28 -16.97 15.76 -4.13
CA ASP A 28 -17.78 14.81 -4.88
C ASP A 28 -18.12 13.59 -4.04
N MET A 29 -17.09 12.96 -3.45
CA MET A 29 -17.26 11.76 -2.64
C MET A 29 -16.26 11.74 -1.48
N SER A 30 -16.66 11.13 -0.37
CA SER A 30 -15.73 10.70 0.68
C SER A 30 -16.04 9.27 1.11
N ARG A 31 -15.02 8.53 1.49
CA ARG A 31 -15.21 7.16 2.00
C ARG A 31 -14.18 6.81 3.07
N ALA A 32 -14.58 5.87 3.92
CA ALA A 32 -13.69 5.16 4.84
C ALA A 32 -13.60 3.70 4.38
N LYS A 33 -12.38 3.17 4.37
CA LYS A 33 -12.11 1.80 3.92
C LYS A 33 -11.24 1.09 4.95
N LYS A 34 -11.53 -0.18 5.19
CA LYS A 34 -10.68 -1.08 5.95
C LYS A 34 -10.64 -2.42 5.26
N VAL A 35 -9.45 -2.84 4.81
CA VAL A 35 -9.26 -4.08 4.05
C VAL A 35 -8.11 -4.85 4.68
N THR A 36 -8.27 -6.17 4.72
CA THR A 36 -7.22 -7.09 5.14
C THR A 36 -6.99 -8.11 4.03
N HIS A 37 -5.72 -8.22 3.62
CA HIS A 37 -5.24 -9.24 2.70
C HIS A 37 -4.35 -10.21 3.47
N THR A 38 -4.51 -11.50 3.20
CA THR A 38 -3.65 -12.54 3.78
C THR A 38 -3.00 -13.32 2.65
N PHE A 39 -1.68 -13.33 2.64
CA PHE A 39 -0.88 -14.05 1.65
C PHE A 39 -0.16 -15.22 2.33
N LEU A 40 -0.25 -16.38 1.70
CA LEU A 40 0.49 -17.57 2.08
C LEU A 40 1.54 -17.86 1.03
N THR A 41 2.81 -17.84 1.41
CA THR A 41 3.91 -18.34 0.58
C THR A 41 4.32 -19.70 1.10
N VAL A 42 4.37 -20.70 0.24
CA VAL A 42 4.92 -22.02 0.53
C VAL A 42 6.27 -22.20 -0.15
N PHE A 43 7.16 -22.95 0.50
CA PHE A 43 8.47 -23.28 -0.03
C PHE A 43 8.62 -24.79 -0.17
N VAL A 44 9.23 -25.22 -1.29
CA VAL A 44 9.51 -26.63 -1.59
C VAL A 44 10.97 -26.77 -1.97
N ASP A 45 11.71 -27.54 -1.20
CA ASP A 45 13.12 -27.80 -1.51
C ASP A 45 13.25 -28.99 -2.47
N SER A 46 14.23 -28.92 -3.36
CA SER A 46 14.60 -30.04 -4.23
C SER A 46 15.17 -31.20 -3.41
N GLU A 47 15.09 -32.43 -3.94
CA GLU A 47 15.59 -33.62 -3.25
C GLU A 47 17.10 -33.55 -2.99
N ASP A 48 17.86 -32.87 -3.84
CA ASP A 48 19.32 -32.70 -3.72
C ASP A 48 19.68 -31.47 -2.83
N GLY A 49 18.69 -30.72 -2.34
CA GLY A 49 18.88 -29.55 -1.47
C GLY A 49 19.53 -28.33 -2.14
N LYS A 50 19.66 -28.33 -3.49
CA LYS A 50 20.32 -27.23 -4.21
C LYS A 50 19.37 -26.11 -4.62
N PHE A 51 18.10 -26.42 -4.75
CA PHE A 51 17.09 -25.48 -5.23
C PHE A 51 15.94 -25.37 -4.24
N ARG A 52 15.31 -24.21 -4.23
CA ARG A 52 14.11 -23.91 -3.47
C ARG A 52 13.10 -23.23 -4.37
N GLY A 53 11.95 -23.88 -4.56
CA GLY A 53 10.80 -23.28 -5.20
C GLY A 53 9.91 -22.57 -4.21
N SER A 54 9.17 -21.56 -4.67
CA SER A 54 8.16 -20.88 -3.87
C SER A 54 6.95 -20.51 -4.71
N ALA A 55 5.78 -20.45 -4.07
CA ALA A 55 4.57 -19.89 -4.66
C ALA A 55 3.77 -19.18 -3.59
N GLU A 56 3.21 -18.02 -3.93
CA GLU A 56 2.35 -17.23 -3.07
C GLU A 56 0.91 -17.32 -3.55
N LYS A 57 -0.02 -17.40 -2.59
CA LYS A 57 -1.46 -17.34 -2.79
C LYS A 57 -2.09 -16.34 -1.84
N GLU A 58 -3.00 -15.52 -2.33
CA GLU A 58 -3.88 -14.75 -1.48
C GLU A 58 -4.98 -15.68 -0.93
N ILE A 59 -5.15 -15.65 0.38
CA ILE A 59 -6.15 -16.42 1.10
C ILE A 59 -7.26 -15.47 1.53
N HIS A 60 -8.44 -15.63 0.96
CA HIS A 60 -9.59 -14.81 1.30
C HIS A 60 -10.12 -15.13 2.71
N GLN A 61 -10.60 -14.09 3.38
CA GLN A 61 -11.33 -14.26 4.64
C GLN A 61 -12.58 -15.09 4.40
N ASN A 62 -13.08 -15.87 5.18
CA ASN A 62 -14.29 -16.72 5.01
C ASN A 62 -14.13 -17.94 4.07
N ILE A 63 -12.91 -18.31 3.72
CA ILE A 63 -12.63 -19.55 2.99
C ILE A 63 -12.89 -20.76 3.91
N SER A 64 -13.52 -21.79 3.39
CA SER A 64 -13.70 -23.05 4.13
C SER A 64 -12.36 -23.78 4.32
N ARG A 65 -12.33 -24.75 5.23
CA ARG A 65 -11.12 -25.55 5.45
C ARG A 65 -10.72 -26.37 4.21
N GLU A 66 -11.72 -26.87 3.49
CA GLU A 66 -11.55 -27.64 2.27
C GLU A 66 -10.96 -26.78 1.15
N GLU A 67 -11.49 -25.59 0.94
CA GLU A 67 -10.98 -24.62 -0.02
C GLU A 67 -9.55 -24.15 0.35
N MET A 68 -9.31 -23.89 1.65
CA MET A 68 -7.96 -23.56 2.14
C MET A 68 -6.96 -24.67 1.79
N GLN A 69 -7.34 -25.94 1.98
CA GLN A 69 -6.47 -27.05 1.64
C GLN A 69 -6.20 -27.11 0.12
N GLN A 70 -7.19 -26.82 -0.71
CA GLN A 70 -7.04 -26.75 -2.16
C GLN A 70 -6.06 -25.65 -2.57
N GLU A 71 -6.16 -24.44 -1.99
CA GLU A 71 -5.24 -23.34 -2.26
C GLU A 71 -3.79 -23.68 -1.84
N ILE A 72 -3.62 -24.35 -0.71
CA ILE A 72 -2.30 -24.85 -0.25
C ILE A 72 -1.75 -25.87 -1.25
N ASP A 73 -2.56 -26.84 -1.68
CA ASP A 73 -2.13 -27.90 -2.59
C ASP A 73 -1.75 -27.33 -3.96
N GLN A 74 -2.49 -26.33 -4.46
CA GLN A 74 -2.16 -25.60 -5.69
C GLN A 74 -0.85 -24.80 -5.55
N ALA A 75 -0.65 -24.12 -4.43
CA ALA A 75 0.59 -23.39 -4.16
C ALA A 75 1.79 -24.35 -4.10
N LEU A 76 1.66 -25.48 -3.41
CA LEU A 76 2.69 -26.52 -3.34
C LEU A 76 3.02 -27.08 -4.74
N PHE A 77 1.99 -27.32 -5.55
CA PHE A 77 2.17 -27.78 -6.91
C PHE A 77 2.93 -26.72 -7.75
N ALA A 78 2.52 -25.46 -7.69
CA ALA A 78 3.17 -24.38 -8.44
C ALA A 78 4.63 -24.17 -7.99
N ALA A 79 4.92 -24.27 -6.70
CA ALA A 79 6.27 -24.10 -6.17
C ALA A 79 7.28 -25.11 -6.71
N GLN A 80 6.83 -26.31 -7.09
CA GLN A 80 7.73 -27.36 -7.64
C GLN A 80 8.34 -27.00 -9.01
N PHE A 81 7.71 -26.10 -9.75
CA PHE A 81 8.20 -25.65 -11.06
C PHE A 81 9.16 -24.46 -10.98
N VAL A 82 9.34 -23.87 -9.79
CA VAL A 82 10.27 -22.78 -9.55
C VAL A 82 11.58 -23.33 -9.01
N GLN A 83 12.70 -22.99 -9.64
CA GLN A 83 14.03 -23.46 -9.26
C GLN A 83 14.97 -22.26 -9.01
N ASN A 84 14.90 -21.69 -7.81
CA ASN A 84 15.89 -20.72 -7.36
C ASN A 84 17.03 -21.46 -6.64
N PRO A 85 18.28 -20.98 -6.70
CA PRO A 85 19.33 -21.48 -5.79
C PRO A 85 18.81 -21.46 -4.36
N TRP A 86 19.12 -22.49 -3.58
CA TRP A 86 18.59 -22.59 -2.21
C TRP A 86 19.02 -21.38 -1.36
N TYR A 87 18.09 -20.86 -0.58
CA TYR A 87 18.28 -19.77 0.38
C TYR A 87 17.47 -20.02 1.66
N PRO A 88 17.98 -19.61 2.85
CA PRO A 88 17.21 -19.69 4.09
C PRO A 88 16.11 -18.62 4.13
N ILE A 89 15.00 -18.91 4.79
CA ILE A 89 14.07 -17.86 5.20
C ILE A 89 14.52 -17.27 6.54
N ALA A 90 14.01 -16.06 6.86
CA ALA A 90 14.38 -15.36 8.08
C ALA A 90 14.07 -16.20 9.34
N GLU A 91 14.97 -16.09 10.32
CA GLU A 91 14.81 -16.61 11.68
C GLU A 91 14.54 -15.46 12.66
N PRO A 92 13.97 -15.73 13.84
CA PRO A 92 13.81 -14.71 14.88
C PRO A 92 15.14 -14.04 15.21
N SER A 93 15.10 -12.76 15.45
CA SER A 93 16.26 -11.92 15.79
C SER A 93 15.92 -11.10 17.03
N ASP A 94 16.92 -10.87 17.89
CA ASP A 94 16.81 -9.99 19.06
C ASP A 94 16.88 -8.50 18.68
N ALA A 95 16.90 -8.17 17.40
CA ALA A 95 16.88 -6.78 16.95
C ALA A 95 15.59 -6.10 17.38
N PRO A 96 15.66 -4.87 17.94
CA PRO A 96 14.46 -4.16 18.34
C PRO A 96 13.52 -3.96 17.14
N ALA A 97 12.25 -4.30 17.32
CA ALA A 97 11.24 -4.02 16.33
C ALA A 97 11.07 -2.50 16.23
N ASN A 98 11.35 -1.94 15.05
CA ASN A 98 10.89 -0.62 14.61
C ASN A 98 11.31 0.63 15.43
N ASP A 99 12.58 0.90 15.57
CA ASP A 99 13.03 2.27 15.86
C ASP A 99 12.90 3.11 14.56
N GLY A 100 11.78 3.80 14.38
CA GLY A 100 11.60 4.77 13.29
C GLY A 100 10.37 4.63 12.40
N MET A 101 9.43 3.75 12.73
CA MET A 101 8.15 3.71 12.01
C MET A 101 7.25 4.90 12.38
N PRO A 102 6.56 5.52 11.40
CA PRO A 102 5.57 6.55 11.68
C PRO A 102 4.54 6.06 12.70
N ASP A 103 4.18 6.94 13.65
CA ASP A 103 3.21 6.64 14.70
C ASP A 103 1.89 6.11 14.11
N ALA A 104 1.58 4.85 14.41
CA ALA A 104 0.36 4.18 13.97
C ALA A 104 -0.91 4.70 14.67
N SER A 105 -0.78 5.66 15.60
CA SER A 105 -1.89 6.22 16.39
C SER A 105 -2.49 7.50 15.81
N ARG A 106 -2.10 7.91 14.59
CA ARG A 106 -2.61 9.14 13.98
C ARG A 106 -4.12 9.05 13.70
N ASP A 107 -4.84 10.11 14.00
CA ASP A 107 -6.24 10.23 13.59
C ASP A 107 -6.33 10.56 12.10
N LEU A 108 -6.66 9.52 11.30
CA LEU A 108 -6.74 9.61 9.84
C LEU A 108 -7.74 10.67 9.38
N THR A 109 -8.83 10.88 10.13
CA THR A 109 -9.85 11.88 9.79
C THR A 109 -9.30 13.29 9.96
N SER A 110 -8.61 13.56 11.07
CA SER A 110 -7.95 14.85 11.30
C SER A 110 -6.86 15.13 10.27
N GLU A 111 -6.08 14.12 9.88
CA GLU A 111 -5.07 14.28 8.83
C GLU A 111 -5.73 14.56 7.46
N LEU A 112 -6.80 13.83 7.09
CA LEU A 112 -7.55 14.12 5.88
C LEU A 112 -8.08 15.55 5.85
N VAL A 113 -8.67 16.04 6.96
CA VAL A 113 -9.20 17.41 7.05
C VAL A 113 -8.10 18.45 6.84
N LYS A 114 -6.91 18.27 7.43
CA LYS A 114 -5.77 19.16 7.20
C LYS A 114 -5.34 19.24 5.75
N LEU A 115 -5.29 18.08 5.07
CA LEU A 115 -4.92 18.03 3.65
C LEU A 115 -6.00 18.67 2.76
N VAL A 116 -7.27 18.43 3.04
CA VAL A 116 -8.39 19.08 2.36
C VAL A 116 -8.31 20.60 2.53
N GLN A 117 -8.05 21.10 3.73
CA GLN A 117 -7.89 22.54 3.99
C GLN A 117 -6.74 23.12 3.18
N ALA A 118 -5.58 22.45 3.16
CA ALA A 118 -4.43 22.88 2.35
C ALA A 118 -4.79 22.98 0.86
N MET A 119 -5.47 21.97 0.31
CA MET A 119 -5.89 21.99 -1.11
C MET A 119 -6.92 23.09 -1.40
N GLN A 120 -7.84 23.37 -0.47
CA GLN A 120 -8.84 24.43 -0.62
C GLN A 120 -8.29 25.85 -0.51
N GLU A 121 -7.08 26.04 0.04
CA GLU A 121 -6.37 27.31 0.01
C GLU A 121 -5.80 27.66 -1.37
N ILE A 122 -5.70 26.68 -2.28
CA ILE A 122 -5.19 26.87 -3.62
C ILE A 122 -6.27 27.54 -4.48
N LYS A 123 -6.13 28.84 -4.70
CA LYS A 123 -7.06 29.60 -5.55
C LYS A 123 -6.68 29.46 -7.01
N SER A 124 -7.69 29.47 -7.89
CA SER A 124 -7.50 29.61 -9.33
C SER A 124 -6.82 30.93 -9.65
N GLU A 125 -5.97 30.92 -10.65
CA GLU A 125 -5.37 32.09 -11.27
C GLU A 125 -6.16 32.42 -12.56
N GLU A 126 -5.81 33.51 -13.27
CA GLU A 126 -6.54 33.93 -14.46
C GLU A 126 -6.63 32.81 -15.50
N ASP A 127 -5.51 32.12 -15.72
CA ASP A 127 -5.37 31.08 -16.75
C ASP A 127 -5.17 29.67 -16.21
N SER A 128 -5.19 29.47 -14.89
CA SER A 128 -4.88 28.19 -14.29
C SER A 128 -5.79 27.84 -13.12
N ARG A 129 -6.15 26.56 -13.01
CA ARG A 129 -7.01 26.06 -11.94
C ARG A 129 -6.69 24.60 -11.57
N VAL A 130 -7.03 24.22 -10.37
CA VAL A 130 -7.16 22.81 -10.01
C VAL A 130 -8.45 22.27 -10.62
N ASN A 131 -8.33 21.25 -11.46
CA ASN A 131 -9.46 20.61 -12.13
C ASN A 131 -10.13 19.55 -11.21
N SER A 132 -9.31 18.68 -10.64
CA SER A 132 -9.74 17.67 -9.69
C SER A 132 -8.58 17.26 -8.78
N TYR A 133 -8.92 16.69 -7.63
CA TYR A 133 -7.92 16.03 -6.79
C TYR A 133 -8.57 14.96 -5.93
N GLU A 134 -7.75 13.98 -5.58
CA GLU A 134 -8.08 12.88 -4.69
C GLU A 134 -7.08 12.86 -3.55
N ILE A 135 -7.55 12.66 -2.33
CA ILE A 135 -6.70 12.58 -1.13
C ILE A 135 -6.92 11.23 -0.47
N PHE A 136 -5.82 10.54 -0.21
CA PHE A 136 -5.80 9.27 0.50
C PHE A 136 -4.93 9.42 1.75
N VAL A 137 -5.48 9.07 2.89
CA VAL A 137 -4.75 9.01 4.16
C VAL A 137 -4.81 7.57 4.64
N ASN A 138 -3.68 6.90 4.67
CA ASN A 138 -3.58 5.48 4.88
C ASN A 138 -2.81 5.15 6.15
N GLN A 139 -3.34 4.21 6.91
CA GLN A 139 -2.62 3.49 7.95
C GLN A 139 -2.52 2.03 7.54
N LYS A 140 -1.30 1.52 7.47
CA LYS A 140 -1.02 0.13 7.09
C LYS A 140 -0.43 -0.60 8.28
N GLN A 141 -0.91 -1.83 8.53
CA GLN A 141 -0.31 -2.75 9.47
C GLN A 141 0.02 -4.04 8.75
N THR A 142 1.25 -4.49 8.87
CA THR A 142 1.70 -5.76 8.29
C THR A 142 2.19 -6.67 9.41
N ARG A 143 1.69 -7.91 9.43
CA ARG A 143 2.18 -8.98 10.30
C ARG A 143 2.78 -10.09 9.44
N ILE A 144 3.99 -10.49 9.78
CA ILE A 144 4.70 -11.57 9.10
C ILE A 144 4.97 -12.69 10.09
N ARG A 145 4.55 -13.90 9.73
CA ARG A 145 4.81 -15.14 10.48
C ARG A 145 5.41 -16.17 9.55
N ASN A 146 6.32 -16.99 10.04
CA ASN A 146 6.88 -18.09 9.25
C ASN A 146 7.09 -19.36 10.06
N SER A 147 7.44 -20.47 9.36
CA SER A 147 7.70 -21.78 9.95
C SER A 147 8.93 -21.82 10.87
N ARG A 148 9.82 -20.80 10.83
CA ARG A 148 11.03 -20.71 11.65
C ARG A 148 10.83 -19.95 12.96
N GLY A 149 9.59 -19.51 13.24
CA GLY A 149 9.24 -18.83 14.48
C GLY A 149 9.30 -17.31 14.43
N VAL A 150 9.49 -16.70 13.26
CA VAL A 150 9.30 -15.25 13.10
C VAL A 150 7.82 -14.94 13.31
N ASP A 151 7.52 -13.94 14.14
CA ASP A 151 6.22 -13.32 14.33
C ASP A 151 6.44 -11.84 14.64
N VAL A 152 6.38 -11.02 13.59
CA VAL A 152 6.64 -9.59 13.68
C VAL A 152 5.47 -8.80 13.13
N THR A 153 5.19 -7.67 13.76
CA THR A 153 4.17 -6.72 13.31
C THR A 153 4.80 -5.35 13.20
N PHE A 154 4.52 -4.67 12.11
CA PHE A 154 4.92 -3.27 11.92
C PHE A 154 3.79 -2.48 11.30
N SER A 155 3.81 -1.18 11.53
CA SER A 155 2.79 -0.26 11.03
C SER A 155 3.44 0.88 10.28
N GLY A 156 2.74 1.42 9.30
CA GLY A 156 3.15 2.57 8.51
C GLY A 156 1.97 3.52 8.32
N PHE A 157 2.29 4.77 8.06
CA PHE A 157 1.36 5.83 7.71
C PHE A 157 1.84 6.52 6.45
N ASP A 158 0.96 6.71 5.49
CA ASP A 158 1.23 7.46 4.28
C ASP A 158 0.01 8.28 3.85
N CYS A 159 0.30 9.39 3.17
CA CYS A 159 -0.67 10.22 2.49
C CYS A 159 -0.33 10.27 1.01
N GLU A 160 -1.38 10.33 0.19
CA GLU A 160 -1.27 10.50 -1.24
C GLU A 160 -2.26 11.57 -1.69
N ILE A 161 -1.81 12.47 -2.57
CA ILE A 161 -2.66 13.45 -3.23
C ILE A 161 -2.42 13.30 -4.73
N GLU A 162 -3.43 12.83 -5.43
CA GLU A 162 -3.48 12.88 -6.88
C GLU A 162 -4.16 14.17 -7.28
N VAL A 163 -3.51 14.99 -8.10
CA VAL A 163 -4.03 16.29 -8.49
C VAL A 163 -3.90 16.51 -9.99
N VAL A 164 -4.95 17.03 -10.57
CA VAL A 164 -5.00 17.48 -11.97
C VAL A 164 -5.21 18.97 -12.00
N THR A 165 -4.34 19.68 -12.73
CA THR A 165 -4.47 21.10 -12.98
C THR A 165 -4.66 21.38 -14.47
N ASN A 166 -5.46 22.39 -14.79
CA ASN A 166 -5.60 22.89 -16.15
C ASN A 166 -5.04 24.30 -16.22
N SER A 167 -4.23 24.55 -17.24
CA SER A 167 -3.74 25.89 -17.60
C SER A 167 -4.10 26.20 -19.04
N ARG A 168 -4.59 27.42 -19.30
CA ARG A 168 -5.02 27.85 -20.63
C ARG A 168 -4.26 29.11 -21.06
N LYS A 169 -3.76 29.08 -22.28
CA LYS A 169 -3.15 30.23 -22.90
C LYS A 169 -3.61 30.32 -24.35
N ASP A 170 -4.26 31.41 -24.70
CA ASP A 170 -4.91 31.60 -25.99
C ASP A 170 -5.92 30.48 -26.28
N ASP A 171 -5.76 29.74 -27.37
CA ASP A 171 -6.60 28.61 -27.78
C ASP A 171 -6.02 27.26 -27.31
N HIS A 172 -4.92 27.27 -26.54
CA HIS A 172 -4.28 26.06 -26.04
C HIS A 172 -4.64 25.81 -24.58
N GLU A 173 -5.01 24.57 -24.25
CA GLU A 173 -5.22 24.10 -22.87
C GLU A 173 -4.23 22.96 -22.59
N ILE A 174 -3.59 23.01 -21.43
CA ILE A 174 -2.67 21.99 -20.94
C ILE A 174 -3.25 21.43 -19.64
N GLU A 175 -3.30 20.12 -19.56
CA GLU A 175 -3.64 19.40 -18.35
C GLU A 175 -2.39 18.71 -17.80
N ILE A 176 -2.13 18.89 -16.49
CA ILE A 176 -1.00 18.29 -15.80
C ILE A 176 -1.53 17.45 -14.64
N TYR A 177 -1.15 16.19 -14.63
CA TYR A 177 -1.37 15.26 -13.52
C TYR A 177 -0.12 15.15 -12.65
N LYS A 178 -0.30 15.11 -11.35
CA LYS A 178 0.77 14.85 -10.38
C LYS A 178 0.28 13.98 -9.23
N ASP A 179 1.11 13.01 -8.85
CA ASP A 179 0.96 12.18 -7.66
C ASP A 179 1.98 12.63 -6.61
N LEU A 180 1.48 13.01 -5.43
CA LEU A 180 2.28 13.45 -4.27
C LEU A 180 2.15 12.41 -3.17
N ARG A 181 3.24 11.71 -2.86
CA ARG A 181 3.28 10.71 -1.76
C ARG A 181 4.20 11.17 -0.65
N PHE A 182 3.73 11.08 0.59
CA PHE A 182 4.49 11.51 1.77
C PHE A 182 3.92 10.89 3.05
N SER A 183 4.75 10.79 4.08
CA SER A 183 4.33 10.44 5.44
C SER A 183 4.23 11.67 6.36
N ASP A 184 4.97 12.73 6.03
CA ASP A 184 4.94 14.02 6.71
C ASP A 184 5.31 15.14 5.72
N LYS A 185 4.38 16.07 5.51
CA LYS A 185 4.56 17.22 4.62
C LYS A 185 3.70 18.38 5.09
N SER A 186 4.28 19.56 5.23
CA SER A 186 3.52 20.72 5.63
C SER A 186 2.55 21.20 4.55
N ALA A 187 1.45 21.84 4.96
CA ALA A 187 0.46 22.42 4.06
C ALA A 187 1.10 23.38 3.04
N GLU A 188 2.03 24.24 3.50
CA GLU A 188 2.72 25.21 2.64
C GLU A 188 3.51 24.53 1.50
N LYS A 189 4.16 23.40 1.79
CA LYS A 189 4.88 22.63 0.76
C LYS A 189 3.94 22.00 -0.25
N ILE A 190 2.80 21.49 0.19
CA ILE A 190 1.76 20.92 -0.70
C ILE A 190 1.22 22.02 -1.61
N ILE A 191 0.82 23.16 -1.04
CA ILE A 191 0.31 24.32 -1.77
C ILE A 191 1.34 24.81 -2.80
N ALA A 192 2.61 24.95 -2.40
CA ALA A 192 3.68 25.39 -3.28
C ALA A 192 3.91 24.43 -4.46
N GLU A 193 3.88 23.12 -4.21
CA GLU A 193 4.04 22.12 -5.28
C GLU A 193 2.90 22.13 -6.28
N VAL A 194 1.65 22.25 -5.81
CA VAL A 194 0.48 22.29 -6.71
C VAL A 194 0.44 23.61 -7.48
N ARG A 195 0.73 24.77 -6.83
CA ARG A 195 0.85 26.04 -7.55
C ARG A 195 1.97 26.05 -8.58
N GLY A 196 3.08 25.33 -8.30
CA GLY A 196 4.14 25.17 -9.28
C GLY A 196 3.68 24.52 -10.59
N MET A 197 2.59 23.75 -10.58
CA MET A 197 2.02 23.16 -11.80
C MET A 197 1.28 24.18 -12.68
N PHE A 198 0.87 25.33 -12.14
CA PHE A 198 0.18 26.38 -12.90
C PHE A 198 1.12 27.13 -13.87
N HIS A 199 2.42 27.06 -13.63
CA HIS A 199 3.44 27.82 -14.37
C HIS A 199 4.32 26.93 -15.25
N THR A 200 3.95 25.67 -15.43
CA THR A 200 4.67 24.70 -16.26
C THR A 200 4.07 24.65 -17.65
#